data_889a35d115ba1fcf35bac1438ae5e5fd
#
_entry.id   889a35d115ba1fcf35bac1438ae5e5fd
#
_cell.length_a   1.000
_cell.length_b   1.000
_cell.length_c   1.000
_cell.angle_alpha   90.00
_cell.angle_beta   90.00
_cell.angle_gamma   90.00
#
_symmetry.space_group_name_H-M   'P 1'
#
loop_
_entity.id
_entity.type
_entity.pdbx_description
1 polymer ?
#
loop_
_entity_poly.entity_id
_entity_poly.type
_entity_poly.pdbx_seq_one_letter_code
_entity_poly.pdbx_strand_id
1 'polypeptide(L)'
;MPRPNLEGIDGILSRLIAPHRHKPAFQLALVQRAWRSVLGSAAELKTRKLAFADGVVTAYLNSDSLRHELRAQRERLLEALREELRDELELTDLILK
;
A
#
# COMPACT_ATOMS: atom_id res chain seq x y z
N MET A 1 -20.98 -22.07 7.60
CA MET A 1 -21.10 -20.73 7.93
C MET A 1 -19.84 -20.06 8.50
N PRO A 2 -18.86 -19.92 7.75
CA PRO A 2 -17.61 -19.33 8.23
C PRO A 2 -17.64 -17.82 8.35
N ARG A 3 -18.67 -17.19 7.85
CA ARG A 3 -18.73 -15.76 7.75
C ARG A 3 -18.56 -15.02 9.08
N PRO A 4 -19.29 -15.41 10.14
CA PRO A 4 -19.12 -14.75 11.44
C PRO A 4 -17.72 -14.90 11.99
N ASN A 5 -17.10 -16.06 11.74
CA ASN A 5 -15.74 -16.29 12.21
C ASN A 5 -14.74 -15.38 11.51
N LEU A 6 -14.94 -15.20 10.20
CA LEU A 6 -14.08 -14.30 9.44
C LEU A 6 -14.24 -12.87 9.90
N GLU A 7 -15.46 -12.45 10.18
CA GLU A 7 -15.71 -11.13 10.70
C GLU A 7 -15.08 -10.95 12.07
N GLY A 8 -15.16 -11.99 12.91
CA GLY A 8 -14.55 -11.97 14.21
C GLY A 8 -13.04 -11.82 14.12
N ILE A 9 -12.44 -12.54 13.19
CA ILE A 9 -11.00 -12.45 12.96
C ILE A 9 -10.63 -11.07 12.49
N ASP A 10 -11.36 -10.50 11.56
CA ASP A 10 -11.11 -9.15 11.08
C ASP A 10 -11.25 -8.13 12.19
N GLY A 11 -12.25 -8.28 13.05
CA GLY A 11 -12.45 -7.39 14.19
C GLY A 11 -11.31 -7.48 15.18
N ILE A 12 -10.83 -8.69 15.44
CA ILE A 12 -9.71 -8.91 16.35
C ILE A 12 -8.45 -8.28 15.76
N LEU A 13 -8.20 -8.51 14.48
CA LEU A 13 -7.04 -7.93 13.82
C LEU A 13 -7.10 -6.41 13.84
N SER A 14 -8.26 -5.82 13.60
CA SER A 14 -8.41 -4.37 13.66
C SER A 14 -8.05 -3.83 15.03
N ARG A 15 -8.48 -4.50 16.09
CA ARG A 15 -8.18 -4.08 17.45
C ARG A 15 -6.71 -4.22 17.79
N LEU A 16 -6.07 -5.28 17.30
CA LEU A 16 -4.64 -5.48 17.51
C LEU A 16 -3.81 -4.47 16.74
N ILE A 17 -4.29 -4.09 15.57
CA ILE A 17 -3.59 -3.17 14.68
C ILE A 17 -3.75 -1.72 15.13
N ALA A 18 -4.94 -1.35 15.60
CA ALA A 18 -5.27 0.04 15.92
C ALA A 18 -4.23 0.76 16.79
N PRO A 19 -3.71 0.14 17.88
CA PRO A 19 -2.73 0.81 18.71
C PRO A 19 -1.41 1.12 18.00
N HIS A 20 -1.15 0.47 16.89
CA HIS A 20 0.11 0.61 16.16
C HIS A 20 -0.02 1.40 14.86
N ARG A 21 -1.21 1.89 14.54
CA ARG A 21 -1.46 2.57 13.27
C ARG A 21 -0.54 3.75 13.01
N HIS A 22 -0.15 4.44 14.05
CA HIS A 22 0.69 5.63 13.91
C HIS A 22 2.17 5.30 13.77
N LYS A 23 2.56 4.06 13.96
CA LYS A 23 3.97 3.68 13.89
C LYS A 23 4.44 3.62 12.44
N PRO A 24 5.52 4.33 12.09
CA PRO A 24 5.99 4.38 10.69
C PRO A 24 6.29 3.01 10.10
N ALA A 25 6.90 2.11 10.86
CA ALA A 25 7.21 0.77 10.36
C ALA A 25 5.95 -0.01 10.02
N PHE A 26 4.92 0.15 10.82
CA PHE A 26 3.66 -0.53 10.58
C PHE A 26 2.96 0.03 9.35
N GLN A 27 2.97 1.36 9.23
CA GLN A 27 2.37 2.02 8.08
C GLN A 27 3.08 1.62 6.79
N LEU A 28 4.40 1.53 6.83
CA LEU A 28 5.17 1.09 5.67
C LEU A 28 4.82 -0.34 5.27
N ALA A 29 4.64 -1.21 6.26
CA ALA A 29 4.27 -2.60 5.98
C ALA A 29 2.90 -2.67 5.26
N LEU A 30 1.96 -1.84 5.66
CA LEU A 30 0.67 -1.77 5.00
C LEU A 30 0.80 -1.29 3.56
N VAL A 31 1.65 -0.29 3.34
CA VAL A 31 1.91 0.23 1.99
C VAL A 31 2.55 -0.84 1.12
N GLN A 32 3.51 -1.58 1.66
CA GLN A 32 4.18 -2.65 0.92
C GLN A 32 3.18 -3.73 0.50
N ARG A 33 2.28 -4.10 1.40
CA ARG A 33 1.25 -5.07 1.10
C ARG A 33 0.32 -4.57 0.00
N ALA A 34 -0.11 -3.32 0.10
CA ALA A 34 -1.00 -2.74 -0.90
C ALA A 34 -0.33 -2.64 -2.26
N TRP A 35 0.94 -2.25 -2.28
CA TRP A 35 1.72 -2.16 -3.52
C TRP A 35 1.75 -3.49 -4.24
N ARG A 36 2.06 -4.54 -3.49
CA ARG A 36 2.10 -5.89 -4.04
C ARG A 36 0.72 -6.34 -4.53
N SER A 37 -0.31 -6.04 -3.75
CA SER A 37 -1.67 -6.43 -4.09
C SER A 37 -2.15 -5.76 -5.39
N VAL A 38 -1.83 -4.49 -5.55
CA VAL A 38 -2.28 -3.71 -6.70
C VAL A 38 -1.45 -3.99 -7.94
N LEU A 39 -0.13 -4.05 -7.80
CA LEU A 39 0.77 -4.15 -8.96
C LEU A 39 1.24 -5.57 -9.26
N GLY A 40 1.19 -6.46 -8.28
CA GLY A 40 1.62 -7.83 -8.47
C GLY A 40 3.09 -8.03 -8.17
N SER A 41 3.51 -9.31 -8.13
CA SER A 41 4.87 -9.67 -7.74
C SER A 41 5.92 -9.24 -8.74
N ALA A 42 5.58 -9.20 -10.04
CA ALA A 42 6.55 -8.78 -11.05
C ALA A 42 6.98 -7.33 -10.84
N ALA A 43 6.03 -6.46 -10.56
CA ALA A 43 6.35 -5.06 -10.29
C ALA A 43 7.05 -4.91 -8.95
N GLU A 44 6.70 -5.75 -7.97
CA GLU A 44 7.37 -5.73 -6.68
C GLU A 44 8.86 -6.01 -6.84
N LEU A 45 9.22 -6.96 -7.69
CA LEU A 45 10.62 -7.29 -7.93
C LEU A 45 11.39 -6.14 -8.56
N LYS A 46 10.72 -5.25 -9.26
CA LYS A 46 11.32 -4.08 -9.88
C LYS A 46 11.25 -2.84 -9.01
N THR A 47 10.72 -2.99 -7.81
CA THR A 47 10.65 -1.90 -6.85
C THR A 47 11.76 -2.08 -5.84
N ARG A 48 12.73 -1.18 -5.87
CA ARG A 48 13.87 -1.27 -4.98
C ARG A 48 13.50 -0.95 -3.54
N LYS A 49 12.62 0.04 -3.35
CA LYS A 49 12.30 0.52 -2.03
C LYS A 49 10.96 1.27 -2.06
N LEU A 50 10.24 1.20 -0.96
CA LEU A 50 9.06 2.03 -0.73
C LEU A 50 9.28 2.85 0.52
N ALA A 51 8.77 4.07 0.53
CA ALA A 51 8.78 4.92 1.70
C ALA A 51 7.39 5.53 1.87
N PHE A 52 7.03 5.80 3.11
CA PHE A 52 5.74 6.42 3.40
C PHE A 52 5.93 7.45 4.51
N ALA A 53 5.46 8.67 4.26
CA ALA A 53 5.49 9.73 5.24
C ALA A 53 4.39 10.73 4.93
N ASP A 54 3.65 11.13 5.96
CA ASP A 54 2.63 12.18 5.84
C ASP A 54 1.64 11.96 4.69
N GLY A 55 1.23 10.72 4.49
CA GLY A 55 0.26 10.39 3.46
C GLY A 55 0.86 10.23 2.07
N VAL A 56 2.16 10.40 1.92
CA VAL A 56 2.82 10.32 0.61
C VAL A 56 3.60 9.02 0.51
N VAL A 57 3.31 8.25 -0.53
CA VAL A 57 4.07 7.04 -0.86
C VAL A 57 5.13 7.40 -1.89
N THR A 58 6.36 7.02 -1.64
CA THR A 58 7.45 7.17 -2.61
C THR A 58 7.95 5.80 -2.99
N ALA A 59 7.91 5.49 -4.29
CA ALA A 59 8.39 4.22 -4.80
C ALA A 59 9.66 4.43 -5.60
N TYR A 60 10.72 3.72 -5.23
CA TYR A 60 12.00 3.77 -5.92
C TYR A 60 12.10 2.55 -6.83
N LEU A 61 12.10 2.77 -8.13
CA LEU A 61 12.00 1.70 -9.11
C LEU A 61 13.34 1.39 -9.77
N ASN A 62 13.55 0.11 -10.11
CA ASN A 62 14.76 -0.35 -10.79
C ASN A 62 14.61 -0.42 -12.31
N SER A 63 13.45 -0.06 -12.82
CA SER A 63 13.15 -0.22 -14.23
C SER A 63 12.65 1.09 -14.81
N ASP A 64 13.36 1.60 -15.82
CA ASP A 64 12.95 2.83 -16.49
C ASP A 64 11.61 2.65 -17.21
N SER A 65 11.41 1.50 -17.84
CA SER A 65 10.16 1.25 -18.54
C SER A 65 8.99 1.16 -17.59
N LEU A 66 9.19 0.52 -16.43
CA LEU A 66 8.13 0.45 -15.42
C LEU A 66 7.83 1.83 -14.86
N ARG A 67 8.87 2.62 -14.59
CA ARG A 67 8.70 3.97 -14.07
C ARG A 67 7.89 4.82 -15.05
N HIS A 68 8.23 4.73 -16.31
CA HIS A 68 7.52 5.49 -17.35
C HIS A 68 6.06 5.06 -17.41
N GLU A 69 5.81 3.77 -17.41
CA GLU A 69 4.46 3.23 -17.48
C GLU A 69 3.63 3.64 -16.26
N LEU A 70 4.20 3.52 -15.06
CA LEU A 70 3.48 3.88 -13.85
C LEU A 70 3.24 5.38 -13.76
N ARG A 71 4.17 6.21 -14.21
CA ARG A 71 3.95 7.64 -14.24
C ARG A 71 2.79 8.02 -15.15
N ALA A 72 2.66 7.32 -16.26
CA ALA A 72 1.56 7.56 -17.19
C ALA A 72 0.22 7.21 -16.55
N GLN A 73 0.20 6.29 -15.59
CA GLN A 73 -1.01 5.84 -14.93
C GLN A 73 -1.03 6.21 -13.45
N ARG A 74 -0.29 7.22 -13.07
CA ARG A 74 -0.11 7.59 -11.68
C ARG A 74 -1.43 7.82 -10.93
N GLU A 75 -2.37 8.53 -11.55
CA GLU A 75 -3.65 8.81 -10.89
C GLU A 75 -4.44 7.54 -10.63
N ARG A 76 -4.45 6.63 -11.58
CA ARG A 76 -5.14 5.34 -11.42
C ARG A 76 -4.47 4.50 -10.35
N LEU A 77 -3.15 4.53 -10.32
CA LEU A 77 -2.40 3.79 -9.32
C LEU A 77 -2.68 4.33 -7.92
N LEU A 78 -2.67 5.64 -7.77
CA LEU A 78 -2.97 6.27 -6.49
C LEU A 78 -4.38 5.91 -6.02
N GLU A 79 -5.35 5.94 -6.92
CA GLU A 79 -6.72 5.56 -6.58
C GLU A 79 -6.81 4.11 -6.15
N ALA A 80 -6.12 3.22 -6.84
CA ALA A 80 -6.13 1.80 -6.50
C ALA A 80 -5.51 1.55 -5.13
N LEU A 81 -4.41 2.27 -4.82
CA LEU A 81 -3.77 2.15 -3.52
C LEU A 81 -4.66 2.72 -2.42
N ARG A 82 -5.34 3.83 -2.69
CA ARG A 82 -6.29 4.41 -1.73
C ARG A 82 -7.41 3.43 -1.42
N GLU A 83 -7.93 2.77 -2.45
CA GLU A 83 -9.00 1.81 -2.26
C GLU A 83 -8.53 0.63 -1.41
N GLU A 84 -7.31 0.17 -1.69
CA GLU A 84 -6.74 -0.94 -0.96
C GLU A 84 -6.52 -0.61 0.52
N LEU A 85 -6.14 0.63 0.83
CA LEU A 85 -5.80 1.06 2.18
C LEU A 85 -6.87 1.94 2.84
N ARG A 86 -8.02 2.04 2.24
CA ARG A 86 -9.08 2.95 2.63
C ARG A 86 -9.37 3.00 4.14
N ASP A 87 -9.40 1.85 4.78
CA ASP A 87 -9.74 1.76 6.20
C ASP A 87 -8.52 1.77 7.11
N GLU A 88 -7.33 1.83 6.55
CA GLU A 88 -6.10 1.68 7.32
C GLU A 88 -5.19 2.90 7.28
N LEU A 89 -5.04 3.51 6.12
CA LEU A 89 -4.17 4.66 5.92
C LEU A 89 -4.80 5.65 4.95
N GLU A 90 -4.51 6.92 5.17
CA GLU A 90 -4.90 7.95 4.24
C GLU A 90 -3.72 8.26 3.32
N LEU A 91 -3.94 8.09 2.03
CA LEU A 91 -2.93 8.42 1.03
C LEU A 91 -3.30 9.71 0.32
N THR A 92 -2.38 10.65 0.28
CA THR A 92 -2.61 11.93 -0.36
C THR A 92 -1.89 12.05 -1.68
N ASP A 93 -0.75 11.38 -1.84
CA ASP A 93 0.04 11.51 -3.05
C ASP A 93 0.93 10.29 -3.26
N LEU A 94 1.45 10.18 -4.47
CA LEU A 94 2.34 9.09 -4.87
C LEU A 94 3.48 9.68 -5.72
N ILE A 95 4.71 9.39 -5.32
CA ILE A 95 5.90 9.81 -6.03
C ILE A 95 6.61 8.58 -6.59
N LEU A 96 6.96 8.63 -7.86
CA LEU A 96 7.64 7.52 -8.54
C LEU A 96 9.05 8.00 -8.95
N LYS A 97 10.06 7.34 -8.40
CA LYS A 97 11.47 7.72 -8.65
C LYS A 97 12.27 6.62 -9.29
#